data_1cbf633b552090037a9daf09b3bf69ea
#
_entry.id   1cbf633b552090037a9daf09b3bf69ea
#
_cell.length_a   1.000
_cell.length_b   1.000
_cell.length_c   1.000
_cell.angle_alpha   90.00
_cell.angle_beta   90.00
_cell.angle_gamma   90.00
#
_symmetry.space_group_name_H-M   'P 1'
#
loop_
_entity.id
_entity.type
_entity.pdbx_description
1 polymer ?
#
loop_
_entity_poly.entity_id
_entity_poly.type
_entity_poly.pdbx_seq_one_letter_code
_entity_poly.pdbx_strand_id
1 'polypeptide(L)'
;MPVTGSELVAQALERHGVKTFFFLMGAPMLGAEKACLDHGMRGIDVRHEQAAAMMAHAYSRVTRTTGVCMACSGPGTINLASGIATALVDCAPVVALGGSSPWNEWGTGGFQEINQVAIMRPVTKWAERCYETRRIPELIDQAFRIAWSGKPGPVYIDLPTDVLLNSIEESAVVWPRFVGPRRTRPLADAAQVAIAVDLIATAIKPVIVSGSGVIWSDAAAEFQSWVELSGIPFYTTPQGRGVVPEDHQLCFPHARSTALKEADVILVVGTRVNYVFGHLRPPRFRADAKIIRIDIDPAEIGATHRLDVGLIGDAKAVLQQLSAAAAAKIEPARYSGWRDQLRAINTEKAIAQEREISNDQTPIHPLRLCKEVRDFMQRDAILCVDGQEILNYGRQSIPTYIAGNRLNSGPFGTMGVGLPFGIGAKTARPDNQVIVLHGDGSFGLNGLELDTAARHKIPVLVVISLNGGWTADANREKPGRELGYTRFDEMARALGCHGDYVEKPQDIRPALERAQQAVDSGRPAVVNVVTDYRARAVTVRFSAMNT
;
A
#
# COMPACT_ATOMS: atom_id res chain seq x y z
N MET A 1 -31.32 -21.61 19.01
CA MET A 1 -31.52 -22.23 17.69
C MET A 1 -30.18 -22.76 17.19
N PRO A 2 -30.17 -23.83 16.41
CA PRO A 2 -28.89 -24.30 15.83
C PRO A 2 -28.31 -23.28 14.87
N VAL A 3 -26.98 -23.08 14.93
CA VAL A 3 -26.22 -22.18 14.05
C VAL A 3 -25.03 -22.93 13.46
N THR A 4 -24.74 -22.74 12.18
CA THR A 4 -23.61 -23.38 11.51
C THR A 4 -22.32 -22.58 11.69
N GLY A 5 -21.16 -23.26 11.51
CA GLY A 5 -19.87 -22.55 11.50
C GLY A 5 -19.79 -21.49 10.41
N SER A 6 -20.35 -21.74 9.25
CA SER A 6 -20.46 -20.77 8.17
C SER A 6 -21.22 -19.50 8.57
N GLU A 7 -22.32 -19.65 9.27
CA GLU A 7 -23.11 -18.55 9.81
C GLU A 7 -22.34 -17.78 10.89
N LEU A 8 -21.61 -18.48 11.75
CA LEU A 8 -20.77 -17.85 12.79
C LEU A 8 -19.63 -17.01 12.20
N VAL A 9 -19.07 -17.39 11.03
CA VAL A 9 -18.11 -16.56 10.30
C VAL A 9 -18.75 -15.22 9.91
N ALA A 10 -19.93 -15.25 9.28
CA ALA A 10 -20.63 -14.04 8.86
C ALA A 10 -20.99 -13.13 10.04
N GLN A 11 -21.58 -13.68 11.11
CA GLN A 11 -21.94 -12.93 12.30
C GLN A 11 -20.72 -12.30 12.99
N ALA A 12 -19.59 -13.01 13.03
CA ALA A 12 -18.36 -12.49 13.61
C ALA A 12 -17.78 -11.33 12.79
N LEU A 13 -17.75 -11.45 11.44
CA LEU A 13 -17.31 -10.39 10.55
C LEU A 13 -18.23 -9.16 10.60
N GLU A 14 -19.54 -9.37 10.65
CA GLU A 14 -20.53 -8.29 10.81
C GLU A 14 -20.29 -7.50 12.11
N ARG A 15 -20.07 -8.19 13.24
CA ARG A 15 -19.76 -7.57 14.53
C ARG A 15 -18.46 -6.75 14.50
N HIS A 16 -17.49 -7.13 13.67
CA HIS A 16 -16.28 -6.34 13.41
C HIS A 16 -16.48 -5.20 12.41
N GLY A 17 -17.72 -5.00 11.94
CA GLY A 17 -18.08 -3.92 11.02
C GLY A 17 -17.58 -4.11 9.59
N VAL A 18 -17.28 -5.35 9.19
CA VAL A 18 -16.89 -5.68 7.81
C VAL A 18 -18.05 -5.35 6.88
N LYS A 19 -17.78 -4.53 5.86
CA LYS A 19 -18.77 -4.13 4.84
C LYS A 19 -18.48 -4.78 3.50
N THR A 20 -17.22 -5.16 3.27
CA THR A 20 -16.78 -5.72 1.98
C THR A 20 -15.74 -6.81 2.24
N PHE A 21 -15.82 -7.88 1.46
CA PHE A 21 -14.81 -8.93 1.39
C PHE A 21 -14.50 -9.28 -0.06
N PHE A 22 -13.28 -9.75 -0.32
CA PHE A 22 -12.80 -10.14 -1.64
C PHE A 22 -12.53 -11.64 -1.66
N PHE A 23 -12.98 -12.35 -2.68
CA PHE A 23 -12.93 -13.80 -2.65
C PHE A 23 -12.88 -14.45 -4.03
N LEU A 24 -12.45 -15.68 -4.08
CA LEU A 24 -12.78 -16.60 -5.17
C LEU A 24 -13.52 -17.78 -4.57
N MET A 25 -14.73 -18.00 -5.07
CA MET A 25 -15.65 -19.00 -4.53
C MET A 25 -15.08 -20.42 -4.63
N GLY A 26 -15.36 -21.24 -3.64
CA GLY A 26 -15.01 -22.65 -3.65
C GLY A 26 -15.23 -23.36 -2.32
N ALA A 27 -15.33 -24.69 -2.38
CA ALA A 27 -15.49 -25.48 -1.16
C ALA A 27 -14.24 -25.42 -0.26
N PRO A 28 -14.41 -25.40 1.07
CA PRO A 28 -15.67 -25.43 1.81
C PRO A 28 -16.26 -24.04 2.16
N MET A 29 -15.67 -22.95 1.61
CA MET A 29 -16.03 -21.58 2.00
C MET A 29 -17.39 -21.10 1.49
N LEU A 30 -17.99 -21.76 0.51
CA LEU A 30 -19.28 -21.37 -0.10
C LEU A 30 -20.37 -20.99 0.90
N GLY A 31 -20.52 -21.78 1.98
CA GLY A 31 -21.50 -21.50 3.01
C GLY A 31 -21.22 -20.19 3.76
N ALA A 32 -19.96 -19.93 4.10
CA ALA A 32 -19.55 -18.71 4.79
C ALA A 32 -19.64 -17.47 3.87
N GLU A 33 -19.25 -17.62 2.60
CA GLU A 33 -19.39 -16.57 1.58
C GLU A 33 -20.84 -16.17 1.39
N LYS A 34 -21.74 -17.18 1.24
CA LYS A 34 -23.18 -16.94 1.14
C LYS A 34 -23.74 -16.27 2.39
N ALA A 35 -23.41 -16.76 3.58
CA ALA A 35 -23.86 -16.15 4.83
C ALA A 35 -23.42 -14.68 4.93
N CYS A 36 -22.19 -14.34 4.55
CA CYS A 36 -21.72 -12.96 4.52
C CYS A 36 -22.57 -12.08 3.57
N LEU A 37 -22.94 -12.60 2.40
CA LEU A 37 -23.83 -11.89 1.45
C LEU A 37 -25.23 -11.72 2.04
N ASP A 38 -25.80 -12.75 2.67
CA ASP A 38 -27.11 -12.72 3.32
C ASP A 38 -27.15 -11.70 4.49
N HIS A 39 -26.01 -11.49 5.17
CA HIS A 39 -25.80 -10.41 6.18
C HIS A 39 -25.54 -9.03 5.57
N GLY A 40 -25.69 -8.87 4.26
CA GLY A 40 -25.59 -7.58 3.57
C GLY A 40 -24.15 -7.08 3.34
N MET A 41 -23.14 -7.93 3.51
CA MET A 41 -21.77 -7.58 3.14
C MET A 41 -21.62 -7.63 1.61
N ARG A 42 -20.85 -6.72 1.05
CA ARG A 42 -20.53 -6.71 -0.38
C ARG A 42 -19.39 -7.70 -0.67
N GLY A 43 -19.70 -8.79 -1.37
CA GLY A 43 -18.69 -9.72 -1.89
C GLY A 43 -18.19 -9.29 -3.27
N ILE A 44 -16.88 -9.28 -3.47
CA ILE A 44 -16.22 -9.03 -4.77
C ILE A 44 -15.48 -10.30 -5.15
N ASP A 45 -16.07 -11.08 -6.07
CA ASP A 45 -15.45 -12.30 -6.59
C ASP A 45 -14.45 -11.96 -7.71
N VAL A 46 -13.23 -12.45 -7.54
CA VAL A 46 -12.07 -12.17 -8.40
C VAL A 46 -11.84 -13.26 -9.44
N ARG A 47 -10.86 -13.05 -10.33
CA ARG A 47 -10.41 -14.06 -11.30
C ARG A 47 -9.25 -14.91 -10.78
N HIS A 48 -8.55 -14.42 -9.75
CA HIS A 48 -7.44 -15.11 -9.10
C HIS A 48 -7.33 -14.66 -7.64
N GLU A 49 -7.14 -15.59 -6.70
CA GLU A 49 -7.12 -15.32 -5.25
C GLU A 49 -6.03 -14.32 -4.82
N GLN A 50 -4.90 -14.32 -5.53
CA GLN A 50 -3.86 -13.29 -5.31
C GLN A 50 -4.45 -11.88 -5.38
N ALA A 51 -5.34 -11.64 -6.36
CA ALA A 51 -5.99 -10.35 -6.52
C ALA A 51 -6.96 -10.04 -5.36
N ALA A 52 -7.64 -11.04 -4.79
CA ALA A 52 -8.48 -10.84 -3.61
C ALA A 52 -7.67 -10.32 -2.42
N ALA A 53 -6.50 -10.92 -2.14
CA ALA A 53 -5.60 -10.46 -1.09
C ALA A 53 -5.06 -9.04 -1.38
N MET A 54 -4.72 -8.73 -2.62
CA MET A 54 -4.26 -7.40 -3.04
C MET A 54 -5.38 -6.35 -2.92
N MET A 55 -6.61 -6.67 -3.32
CA MET A 55 -7.77 -5.78 -3.15
C MET A 55 -8.07 -5.50 -1.68
N ALA A 56 -8.02 -6.54 -0.82
CA ALA A 56 -8.18 -6.39 0.63
C ALA A 56 -7.08 -5.50 1.24
N HIS A 57 -5.84 -5.64 0.78
CA HIS A 57 -4.72 -4.77 1.17
C HIS A 57 -4.99 -3.31 0.81
N ALA A 58 -5.36 -3.03 -0.44
CA ALA A 58 -5.65 -1.66 -0.89
C ALA A 58 -6.85 -1.06 -0.15
N TYR A 59 -7.91 -1.84 0.03
CA TYR A 59 -9.09 -1.44 0.81
C TYR A 59 -8.70 -1.03 2.23
N SER A 60 -7.86 -1.85 2.89
CA SER A 60 -7.33 -1.54 4.22
C SER A 60 -6.55 -0.22 4.26
N ARG A 61 -5.66 0.02 3.30
CA ARG A 61 -4.87 1.26 3.23
C ARG A 61 -5.74 2.50 3.08
N VAL A 62 -6.76 2.43 2.23
CA VAL A 62 -7.61 3.57 1.90
C VAL A 62 -8.62 3.85 3.02
N THR A 63 -9.22 2.81 3.60
CA THR A 63 -10.21 2.94 4.67
C THR A 63 -9.58 3.07 6.06
N ARG A 64 -8.34 2.61 6.24
CA ARG A 64 -7.68 2.44 7.55
C ARG A 64 -8.44 1.51 8.48
N THR A 65 -9.13 0.53 7.89
CA THR A 65 -9.80 -0.57 8.58
C THR A 65 -9.18 -1.91 8.17
N THR A 66 -9.63 -3.01 8.71
CA THR A 66 -9.15 -4.33 8.32
C THR A 66 -9.73 -4.73 6.96
N GLY A 67 -8.87 -5.10 6.02
CA GLY A 67 -9.30 -5.76 4.79
C GLY A 67 -9.58 -7.24 5.03
N VAL A 68 -10.56 -7.82 4.32
CA VAL A 68 -10.92 -9.24 4.46
C VAL A 68 -10.87 -9.91 3.09
N CYS A 69 -10.19 -11.07 3.01
CA CYS A 69 -10.23 -11.92 1.84
C CYS A 69 -10.49 -13.37 2.21
N MET A 70 -11.12 -14.11 1.27
CA MET A 70 -11.48 -15.52 1.46
C MET A 70 -11.07 -16.35 0.25
N ALA A 71 -10.69 -17.61 0.48
CA ALA A 71 -10.39 -18.54 -0.59
C ALA A 71 -10.75 -19.98 -0.20
N CYS A 72 -10.96 -20.81 -1.20
CA CYS A 72 -11.19 -22.25 -1.01
C CYS A 72 -9.93 -22.97 -0.49
N SER A 73 -10.06 -24.25 -0.20
CA SER A 73 -8.98 -25.10 0.31
C SER A 73 -7.83 -25.29 -0.69
N GLY A 74 -6.68 -25.68 -0.18
CA GLY A 74 -5.50 -26.06 -0.95
C GLY A 74 -5.01 -24.95 -1.88
N PRO A 75 -5.13 -25.14 -3.22
CA PRO A 75 -4.61 -24.20 -4.20
C PRO A 75 -5.15 -22.77 -4.03
N GLY A 76 -6.43 -22.60 -3.68
CA GLY A 76 -7.01 -21.27 -3.48
C GLY A 76 -6.34 -20.50 -2.34
N THR A 77 -6.17 -21.13 -1.18
CA THR A 77 -5.45 -20.53 -0.05
C THR A 77 -3.98 -20.25 -0.41
N ILE A 78 -3.30 -21.16 -1.11
CA ILE A 78 -1.90 -20.95 -1.51
C ILE A 78 -1.79 -19.75 -2.46
N ASN A 79 -2.74 -19.57 -3.37
CA ASN A 79 -2.77 -18.44 -4.29
C ASN A 79 -2.90 -17.07 -3.57
N LEU A 80 -3.48 -17.02 -2.37
CA LEU A 80 -3.50 -15.79 -1.56
C LEU A 80 -2.09 -15.35 -1.12
N ALA A 81 -1.15 -16.29 -0.95
CA ALA A 81 0.11 -16.07 -0.24
C ALA A 81 0.93 -14.89 -0.78
N SER A 82 0.98 -14.68 -2.10
CA SER A 82 1.72 -13.56 -2.70
C SER A 82 1.14 -12.19 -2.32
N GLY A 83 -0.20 -12.06 -2.36
CA GLY A 83 -0.88 -10.84 -1.93
C GLY A 83 -0.76 -10.59 -0.43
N ILE A 84 -0.85 -11.65 0.38
CA ILE A 84 -0.69 -11.58 1.84
C ILE A 84 0.76 -11.23 2.23
N ALA A 85 1.77 -11.79 1.56
CA ALA A 85 3.17 -11.41 1.78
C ALA A 85 3.42 -9.93 1.47
N THR A 86 2.78 -9.42 0.41
CA THR A 86 2.82 -7.99 0.07
C THR A 86 2.22 -7.13 1.20
N ALA A 87 1.08 -7.55 1.75
CA ALA A 87 0.44 -6.89 2.88
C ALA A 87 1.31 -6.93 4.16
N LEU A 88 2.01 -8.06 4.43
CA LEU A 88 2.93 -8.16 5.56
C LEU A 88 4.08 -7.16 5.48
N VAL A 89 4.74 -7.12 4.32
CA VAL A 89 5.87 -6.21 4.11
C VAL A 89 5.42 -4.74 4.10
N ASP A 90 4.19 -4.45 3.69
CA ASP A 90 3.62 -3.09 3.69
C ASP A 90 2.89 -2.73 4.99
N CYS A 91 2.91 -3.63 5.98
CA CYS A 91 2.24 -3.47 7.28
C CYS A 91 0.73 -3.22 7.16
N ALA A 92 0.04 -3.83 6.20
CA ALA A 92 -1.39 -3.66 6.00
C ALA A 92 -2.18 -4.71 6.79
N PRO A 93 -3.12 -4.32 7.67
CA PRO A 93 -3.96 -5.25 8.42
C PRO A 93 -4.98 -5.91 7.50
N VAL A 94 -4.79 -7.19 7.23
CA VAL A 94 -5.67 -8.04 6.42
C VAL A 94 -5.99 -9.31 7.21
N VAL A 95 -7.27 -9.70 7.25
CA VAL A 95 -7.71 -11.01 7.73
C VAL A 95 -8.00 -11.88 6.52
N ALA A 96 -7.20 -12.93 6.35
CA ALA A 96 -7.38 -13.94 5.33
C ALA A 96 -8.04 -15.18 5.94
N LEU A 97 -9.13 -15.63 5.36
CA LEU A 97 -9.86 -16.84 5.75
C LEU A 97 -9.71 -17.88 4.65
N GLY A 98 -9.11 -19.02 4.95
CA GLY A 98 -8.95 -20.11 4.01
C GLY A 98 -9.75 -21.33 4.46
N GLY A 99 -10.54 -21.91 3.54
CA GLY A 99 -11.13 -23.21 3.78
C GLY A 99 -10.07 -24.32 3.80
N SER A 100 -10.32 -25.44 4.45
CA SER A 100 -9.44 -26.60 4.41
C SER A 100 -10.21 -27.92 4.43
N SER A 101 -9.51 -29.01 4.09
CA SER A 101 -10.04 -30.37 4.21
C SER A 101 -10.55 -30.63 5.63
N PRO A 102 -11.50 -31.58 5.82
CA PRO A 102 -12.04 -31.88 7.14
C PRO A 102 -10.91 -32.24 8.11
N TRP A 103 -10.97 -31.71 9.32
CA TRP A 103 -9.96 -31.97 10.34
C TRP A 103 -9.97 -33.42 10.82
N ASN A 104 -11.15 -34.01 10.93
CA ASN A 104 -11.32 -35.41 11.32
C ASN A 104 -10.78 -36.42 10.32
N GLU A 105 -10.47 -35.99 9.05
CA GLU A 105 -9.85 -36.81 8.00
C GLU A 105 -8.39 -36.43 7.74
N TRP A 106 -7.82 -35.54 8.53
CA TRP A 106 -6.47 -35.02 8.32
C TRP A 106 -5.41 -36.14 8.28
N GLY A 107 -4.59 -36.12 7.23
CA GLY A 107 -3.54 -37.11 6.99
C GLY A 107 -4.01 -38.34 6.20
N THR A 108 -5.26 -38.39 5.78
CA THR A 108 -5.80 -39.49 4.96
C THR A 108 -5.75 -39.22 3.45
N GLY A 109 -5.28 -38.03 3.03
CA GLY A 109 -5.25 -37.64 1.62
C GLY A 109 -6.58 -37.07 1.14
N GLY A 110 -7.27 -36.29 1.98
CA GLY A 110 -8.53 -35.60 1.64
C GLY A 110 -8.38 -34.65 0.46
N PHE A 111 -9.50 -34.29 -0.17
CA PHE A 111 -9.51 -33.37 -1.33
C PHE A 111 -8.85 -32.04 -0.96
N GLN A 112 -7.85 -31.63 -1.74
CA GLN A 112 -7.06 -30.39 -1.55
C GLN A 112 -6.36 -30.30 -0.20
N GLU A 113 -6.08 -31.43 0.47
CA GLU A 113 -5.39 -31.45 1.73
C GLU A 113 -3.94 -30.99 1.57
N ILE A 114 -3.56 -29.96 2.31
CA ILE A 114 -2.18 -29.49 2.48
C ILE A 114 -2.06 -28.69 3.78
N ASN A 115 -0.86 -28.60 4.35
CA ASN A 115 -0.64 -27.82 5.56
C ASN A 115 -0.60 -26.30 5.27
N GLN A 116 -1.77 -25.72 5.05
CA GLN A 116 -1.96 -24.29 4.72
C GLN A 116 -1.45 -23.38 5.83
N VAL A 117 -1.66 -23.74 7.09
CA VAL A 117 -1.17 -22.97 8.24
C VAL A 117 0.35 -22.83 8.20
N ALA A 118 1.07 -23.93 7.89
CA ALA A 118 2.53 -23.90 7.79
C ALA A 118 3.00 -23.01 6.62
N ILE A 119 2.26 -23.00 5.49
CA ILE A 119 2.56 -22.16 4.32
C ILE A 119 2.30 -20.69 4.63
N MET A 120 1.19 -20.38 5.31
CA MET A 120 0.79 -19.01 5.60
C MET A 120 1.56 -18.38 6.78
N ARG A 121 2.13 -19.18 7.66
CA ARG A 121 2.85 -18.71 8.86
C ARG A 121 3.99 -17.72 8.57
N PRO A 122 4.90 -17.95 7.61
CA PRO A 122 5.99 -17.00 7.31
C PRO A 122 5.53 -15.71 6.60
N VAL A 123 4.32 -15.66 6.05
CA VAL A 123 3.79 -14.51 5.32
C VAL A 123 2.70 -13.74 6.09
N THR A 124 2.48 -14.10 7.37
CA THR A 124 1.50 -13.45 8.25
C THR A 124 2.10 -13.13 9.62
N LYS A 125 1.44 -12.28 10.38
CA LYS A 125 1.76 -12.07 11.81
C LYS A 125 1.33 -13.26 12.67
N TRP A 126 0.29 -13.95 12.24
CA TRP A 126 -0.31 -15.06 12.96
C TRP A 126 -1.12 -15.91 12.00
N ALA A 127 -0.96 -17.22 12.08
CA ALA A 127 -1.70 -18.19 11.29
C ALA A 127 -2.13 -19.35 12.20
N GLU A 128 -3.43 -19.62 12.26
CA GLU A 128 -4.01 -20.63 13.15
C GLU A 128 -5.16 -21.37 12.49
N ARG A 129 -5.41 -22.62 12.92
CA ARG A 129 -6.55 -23.44 12.51
C ARG A 129 -7.64 -23.39 13.56
N CYS A 130 -8.89 -23.29 13.10
CA CYS A 130 -10.06 -23.46 13.95
C CYS A 130 -10.38 -24.95 14.10
N TYR A 131 -10.36 -25.47 15.32
CA TYR A 131 -10.64 -26.89 15.60
C TYR A 131 -12.07 -27.13 16.09
N GLU A 132 -12.80 -26.08 16.47
CA GLU A 132 -14.13 -26.19 17.07
C GLU A 132 -15.06 -25.09 16.55
N THR A 133 -16.23 -25.47 16.06
CA THR A 133 -17.24 -24.53 15.51
C THR A 133 -17.57 -23.40 16.50
N ARG A 134 -17.75 -23.72 17.79
CA ARG A 134 -18.10 -22.73 18.83
C ARG A 134 -17.05 -21.63 19.03
N ARG A 135 -15.79 -21.85 18.60
CA ARG A 135 -14.67 -20.91 18.77
C ARG A 135 -14.42 -20.01 17.56
N ILE A 136 -15.18 -20.16 16.48
CA ILE A 136 -15.01 -19.32 15.28
C ILE A 136 -15.05 -17.82 15.62
N PRO A 137 -16.03 -17.30 16.38
CA PRO A 137 -16.06 -15.88 16.71
C PRO A 137 -14.89 -15.42 17.58
N GLU A 138 -14.41 -16.26 18.49
CA GLU A 138 -13.24 -15.99 19.32
C GLU A 138 -11.96 -15.84 18.48
N LEU A 139 -11.74 -16.76 17.52
CA LEU A 139 -10.57 -16.72 16.65
C LEU A 139 -10.61 -15.54 15.66
N ILE A 140 -11.79 -15.21 15.14
CA ILE A 140 -11.96 -14.04 14.27
C ILE A 140 -11.66 -12.76 15.07
N ASP A 141 -12.17 -12.61 16.28
CA ASP A 141 -11.84 -11.47 17.15
C ASP A 141 -10.33 -11.39 17.42
N GLN A 142 -9.70 -12.52 17.73
CA GLN A 142 -8.25 -12.59 17.93
C GLN A 142 -7.48 -12.16 16.68
N ALA A 143 -7.91 -12.60 15.50
CA ALA A 143 -7.32 -12.22 14.22
C ALA A 143 -7.37 -10.70 14.01
N PHE A 144 -8.53 -10.08 14.22
CA PHE A 144 -8.68 -8.62 14.09
C PHE A 144 -7.80 -7.86 15.09
N ARG A 145 -7.70 -8.32 16.34
CA ARG A 145 -6.81 -7.71 17.35
C ARG A 145 -5.34 -7.85 16.98
N ILE A 146 -4.89 -9.02 16.54
CA ILE A 146 -3.50 -9.26 16.16
C ILE A 146 -3.12 -8.47 14.92
N ALA A 147 -4.01 -8.37 13.93
CA ALA A 147 -3.76 -7.60 12.71
C ALA A 147 -3.39 -6.13 13.00
N TRP A 148 -3.92 -5.54 14.08
CA TRP A 148 -3.65 -4.17 14.50
C TRP A 148 -2.68 -4.03 15.67
N SER A 149 -2.31 -5.10 16.35
CA SER A 149 -1.44 -5.06 17.53
C SER A 149 0.00 -4.68 17.13
N GLY A 150 0.56 -3.67 17.78
CA GLY A 150 1.90 -3.18 17.46
C GLY A 150 2.00 -2.72 15.99
N LYS A 151 3.00 -3.21 15.26
CA LYS A 151 3.11 -2.99 13.80
C LYS A 151 1.99 -3.76 13.10
N PRO A 152 1.10 -3.09 12.35
CA PRO A 152 -0.01 -3.77 11.67
C PRO A 152 0.47 -4.79 10.63
N GLY A 153 -0.40 -5.74 10.27
CA GLY A 153 -0.08 -6.72 9.24
C GLY A 153 -1.15 -7.81 9.11
N PRO A 154 -1.03 -8.68 8.11
CA PRO A 154 -2.00 -9.71 7.81
C PRO A 154 -1.95 -10.87 8.80
N VAL A 155 -3.09 -11.53 8.94
CA VAL A 155 -3.29 -12.76 9.71
C VAL A 155 -4.07 -13.78 8.88
N TYR A 156 -3.97 -15.05 9.23
CA TYR A 156 -4.64 -16.13 8.53
C TYR A 156 -5.38 -17.05 9.49
N ILE A 157 -6.62 -17.41 9.16
CA ILE A 157 -7.40 -18.44 9.84
C ILE A 157 -7.72 -19.56 8.86
N ASP A 158 -7.41 -20.78 9.25
CA ASP A 158 -7.71 -22.01 8.54
C ASP A 158 -9.04 -22.59 9.07
N LEU A 159 -10.00 -22.78 8.18
CA LEU A 159 -11.37 -23.19 8.50
C LEU A 159 -11.69 -24.55 7.88
N PRO A 160 -11.55 -25.67 8.63
CA PRO A 160 -11.87 -26.99 8.13
C PRO A 160 -13.34 -27.16 7.75
N THR A 161 -13.60 -28.02 6.76
CA THR A 161 -14.94 -28.31 6.24
C THR A 161 -15.91 -28.76 7.34
N ASP A 162 -15.48 -29.68 8.18
CA ASP A 162 -16.29 -30.22 9.29
C ASP A 162 -16.63 -29.12 10.32
N VAL A 163 -15.71 -28.18 10.57
CA VAL A 163 -15.94 -27.03 11.47
C VAL A 163 -16.95 -26.05 10.88
N LEU A 164 -16.89 -25.78 9.57
CA LEU A 164 -17.80 -24.86 8.87
C LEU A 164 -19.22 -25.42 8.72
N LEU A 165 -19.33 -26.71 8.43
CA LEU A 165 -20.64 -27.37 8.20
C LEU A 165 -21.33 -27.81 9.49
N ASN A 166 -20.57 -28.00 10.57
CA ASN A 166 -21.14 -28.43 11.84
C ASN A 166 -22.14 -27.38 12.40
N SER A 167 -23.24 -27.89 12.95
CA SER A 167 -24.29 -27.09 13.57
C SER A 167 -24.29 -27.30 15.08
N ILE A 168 -24.31 -26.22 15.83
CA ILE A 168 -24.31 -26.21 17.30
C ILE A 168 -25.42 -25.32 17.82
N GLU A 169 -25.83 -25.54 19.09
CA GLU A 169 -26.76 -24.61 19.75
C GLU A 169 -26.09 -23.24 19.97
N GLU A 170 -26.79 -22.17 19.67
CA GLU A 170 -26.29 -20.79 19.80
C GLU A 170 -25.77 -20.47 21.18
N SER A 171 -26.38 -21.07 22.22
CA SER A 171 -25.94 -20.92 23.62
C SER A 171 -24.56 -21.53 23.90
N ALA A 172 -24.05 -22.41 23.06
CA ALA A 172 -22.73 -22.99 23.18
C ALA A 172 -21.62 -22.14 22.49
N VAL A 173 -21.99 -21.08 21.77
CA VAL A 173 -21.04 -20.21 21.05
C VAL A 173 -20.27 -19.35 22.04
N VAL A 174 -18.95 -19.30 21.86
CA VAL A 174 -18.05 -18.45 22.65
C VAL A 174 -17.92 -17.08 21.97
N TRP A 175 -18.74 -16.14 22.44
CA TRP A 175 -18.68 -14.76 21.95
C TRP A 175 -17.70 -13.90 22.75
N PRO A 176 -16.78 -13.17 22.08
CA PRO A 176 -15.95 -12.18 22.76
C PRO A 176 -16.81 -11.07 23.40
N ARG A 177 -16.40 -10.62 24.57
CA ARG A 177 -17.11 -9.52 25.27
C ARG A 177 -16.91 -8.17 24.59
N PHE A 178 -15.80 -8.01 23.88
CA PHE A 178 -15.43 -6.79 23.18
C PHE A 178 -15.17 -7.08 21.72
N VAL A 179 -15.83 -6.37 20.84
CA VAL A 179 -15.67 -6.49 19.39
C VAL A 179 -15.03 -5.21 18.87
N GLY A 180 -14.05 -5.38 18.02
CA GLY A 180 -13.39 -4.29 17.29
C GLY A 180 -11.96 -3.99 17.75
N PRO A 181 -11.15 -3.41 16.85
CA PRO A 181 -9.77 -3.08 17.14
C PRO A 181 -9.72 -1.88 18.11
N ARG A 182 -9.38 -2.15 19.36
CA ARG A 182 -8.96 -1.07 20.27
C ARG A 182 -7.51 -0.75 19.95
N ARG A 183 -7.29 0.37 19.27
CA ARG A 183 -5.94 0.92 19.05
C ARG A 183 -5.44 1.48 20.38
N THR A 184 -4.59 0.75 21.05
CA THR A 184 -3.79 1.29 22.15
C THR A 184 -2.68 2.13 21.58
N ARG A 185 -2.44 3.32 22.14
CA ARG A 185 -1.41 4.25 21.70
C ARG A 185 -0.34 4.39 22.78
N PRO A 186 0.68 3.51 22.79
CA PRO A 186 1.76 3.63 23.78
C PRO A 186 2.52 4.94 23.61
N LEU A 187 2.87 5.55 24.73
CA LEU A 187 3.72 6.73 24.82
C LEU A 187 5.18 6.31 24.81
N ALA A 188 6.05 7.18 24.30
CA ALA A 188 7.50 7.02 24.46
C ALA A 188 7.96 7.45 25.87
N ASP A 189 9.15 6.98 26.26
CA ASP A 189 9.81 7.41 27.49
C ASP A 189 10.04 8.93 27.49
N ALA A 190 9.58 9.61 28.53
CA ALA A 190 9.62 11.07 28.62
C ALA A 190 11.06 11.64 28.64
N ALA A 191 12.02 10.92 29.22
CA ALA A 191 13.42 11.33 29.20
C ALA A 191 14.00 11.26 27.79
N GLN A 192 13.66 10.21 27.02
CA GLN A 192 14.06 10.10 25.62
C GLN A 192 13.42 11.19 24.75
N VAL A 193 12.16 11.55 25.01
CA VAL A 193 11.49 12.67 24.33
C VAL A 193 12.23 13.98 24.59
N ALA A 194 12.65 14.25 25.83
CA ALA A 194 13.40 15.44 26.18
C ALA A 194 14.75 15.51 25.44
N ILE A 195 15.51 14.40 25.41
CA ILE A 195 16.77 14.29 24.66
C ILE A 195 16.57 14.53 23.16
N ALA A 196 15.50 13.96 22.58
CA ALA A 196 15.16 14.16 21.17
C ALA A 196 14.92 15.64 20.86
N VAL A 197 14.15 16.33 21.69
CA VAL A 197 13.87 17.77 21.52
C VAL A 197 15.15 18.60 21.65
N ASP A 198 16.02 18.30 22.61
CA ASP A 198 17.30 19.03 22.80
C ASP A 198 18.23 18.83 21.57
N LEU A 199 18.30 17.63 21.01
CA LEU A 199 19.05 17.38 19.77
C LEU A 199 18.49 18.18 18.59
N ILE A 200 17.17 18.22 18.44
CA ILE A 200 16.51 18.99 17.37
C ILE A 200 16.76 20.49 17.58
N ALA A 201 16.61 21.00 18.79
CA ALA A 201 16.78 22.43 19.10
C ALA A 201 18.20 22.95 18.82
N THR A 202 19.22 22.08 18.90
CA THR A 202 20.62 22.44 18.62
C THR A 202 21.03 22.19 17.17
N ALA A 203 20.19 21.53 16.34
CA ALA A 203 20.48 21.23 14.95
C ALA A 203 20.66 22.51 14.09
N ILE A 204 21.42 22.37 13.01
CA ILE A 204 21.64 23.42 12.00
C ILE A 204 20.88 23.09 10.72
N LYS A 205 20.88 21.81 10.31
CA LYS A 205 20.25 21.30 9.08
C LYS A 205 19.36 20.09 9.37
N PRO A 206 18.34 20.22 10.23
CA PRO A 206 17.48 19.08 10.53
C PRO A 206 16.57 18.74 9.36
N VAL A 207 16.18 17.44 9.27
CA VAL A 207 15.15 16.96 8.35
C VAL A 207 14.22 15.95 9.04
N ILE A 208 12.97 15.88 8.59
CA ILE A 208 12.01 14.89 9.02
C ILE A 208 11.73 13.94 7.88
N VAL A 209 11.64 12.63 8.15
CA VAL A 209 11.21 11.63 7.16
C VAL A 209 10.08 10.79 7.72
N SER A 210 8.94 10.80 7.04
CA SER A 210 7.77 10.00 7.43
C SER A 210 7.61 8.75 6.57
N GLY A 211 7.07 7.71 7.20
CA GLY A 211 6.66 6.48 6.53
C GLY A 211 5.17 6.16 6.70
N SER A 212 4.78 4.94 6.32
CA SER A 212 3.39 4.47 6.44
C SER A 212 2.89 4.36 7.88
N GLY A 213 3.79 4.29 8.87
CA GLY A 213 3.40 4.27 10.28
C GLY A 213 2.60 5.49 10.71
N VAL A 214 2.86 6.66 10.10
CA VAL A 214 2.06 7.87 10.33
C VAL A 214 0.62 7.67 9.83
N ILE A 215 0.44 6.99 8.67
CA ILE A 215 -0.89 6.66 8.12
C ILE A 215 -1.60 5.66 9.03
N TRP A 216 -0.92 4.58 9.41
CA TRP A 216 -1.51 3.53 10.25
C TRP A 216 -1.83 3.99 11.66
N SER A 217 -1.09 4.95 12.19
CA SER A 217 -1.38 5.60 13.48
C SER A 217 -2.48 6.66 13.39
N ASP A 218 -2.96 6.99 12.18
CA ASP A 218 -3.87 8.11 11.94
C ASP A 218 -3.33 9.43 12.49
N ALA A 219 -2.05 9.67 12.23
CA ALA A 219 -1.26 10.77 12.80
C ALA A 219 -0.92 11.88 11.79
N ALA A 220 -1.62 11.95 10.65
CA ALA A 220 -1.31 12.94 9.61
C ALA A 220 -1.45 14.39 10.12
N ALA A 221 -2.49 14.68 10.89
CA ALA A 221 -2.73 16.01 11.48
C ALA A 221 -1.63 16.38 12.51
N GLU A 222 -1.27 15.46 13.39
CA GLU A 222 -0.21 15.67 14.38
C GLU A 222 1.16 15.81 13.72
N PHE A 223 1.41 15.06 12.64
CA PHE A 223 2.63 15.17 11.87
C PHE A 223 2.73 16.53 11.16
N GLN A 224 1.65 17.00 10.55
CA GLN A 224 1.59 18.33 9.94
C GLN A 224 1.80 19.42 11.01
N SER A 225 1.10 19.35 12.14
CA SER A 225 1.26 20.29 13.25
C SER A 225 2.70 20.32 13.75
N TRP A 226 3.37 19.16 13.85
CA TRP A 226 4.77 19.08 14.22
C TRP A 226 5.70 19.75 13.19
N VAL A 227 5.47 19.50 11.88
CA VAL A 227 6.22 20.14 10.79
C VAL A 227 6.08 21.66 10.84
N GLU A 228 4.86 22.17 11.03
CA GLU A 228 4.58 23.60 11.10
C GLU A 228 5.17 24.26 12.36
N LEU A 229 5.03 23.61 13.52
CA LEU A 229 5.57 24.09 14.80
C LEU A 229 7.10 24.14 14.76
N SER A 230 7.74 23.11 14.22
CA SER A 230 9.20 23.03 14.20
C SER A 230 9.85 23.85 13.07
N GLY A 231 9.14 24.09 11.97
CA GLY A 231 9.67 24.72 10.77
C GLY A 231 10.71 23.88 10.03
N ILE A 232 10.78 22.58 10.31
CA ILE A 232 11.79 21.66 9.75
C ILE A 232 11.31 21.12 8.41
N PRO A 233 12.15 21.12 7.36
CA PRO A 233 11.84 20.49 6.09
C PRO A 233 11.52 19.00 6.26
N PHE A 234 10.48 18.53 5.57
CA PHE A 234 10.08 17.12 5.63
C PHE A 234 10.12 16.42 4.27
N TYR A 235 10.29 15.12 4.34
CA TYR A 235 10.27 14.20 3.20
C TYR A 235 9.48 12.95 3.57
N THR A 236 9.00 12.24 2.56
CA THR A 236 8.25 11.01 2.75
C THR A 236 8.97 9.82 2.10
N THR A 237 8.82 8.64 2.68
CA THR A 237 9.07 7.39 1.96
C THR A 237 7.92 7.14 0.97
N PRO A 238 8.09 6.27 -0.04
CA PRO A 238 7.01 5.99 -1.01
C PRO A 238 5.67 5.62 -0.38
N GLN A 239 5.69 4.95 0.78
CA GLN A 239 4.49 4.51 1.48
C GLN A 239 3.93 5.54 2.47
N GLY A 240 4.65 6.61 2.74
CA GLY A 240 4.22 7.71 3.62
C GLY A 240 3.74 8.96 2.88
N ARG A 241 3.63 8.94 1.54
CA ARG A 241 3.28 10.11 0.74
C ARG A 241 1.88 10.63 1.08
N GLY A 242 1.73 11.95 1.06
CA GLY A 242 0.47 12.63 1.31
C GLY A 242 0.11 12.82 2.79
N VAL A 243 0.93 12.36 3.74
CA VAL A 243 0.69 12.63 5.19
C VAL A 243 0.72 14.13 5.52
N VAL A 244 1.50 14.90 4.79
CA VAL A 244 1.34 16.34 4.57
C VAL A 244 1.33 16.52 3.06
N PRO A 245 0.50 17.39 2.50
CA PRO A 245 0.49 17.66 1.06
C PRO A 245 1.87 18.00 0.52
N GLU A 246 2.27 17.39 -0.60
CA GLU A 246 3.63 17.59 -1.14
C GLU A 246 3.86 18.98 -1.78
N ASP A 247 2.82 19.81 -1.86
CA ASP A 247 2.90 21.25 -2.20
C ASP A 247 3.06 22.16 -0.96
N HIS A 248 3.18 21.58 0.24
CA HIS A 248 3.41 22.35 1.46
C HIS A 248 4.75 23.10 1.41
N GLN A 249 4.77 24.33 1.96
CA GLN A 249 5.94 25.24 1.91
C GLN A 249 7.26 24.70 2.52
N LEU A 250 7.19 23.64 3.33
CA LEU A 250 8.34 22.94 3.93
C LEU A 250 8.68 21.62 3.22
N CYS A 251 8.03 21.32 2.09
CA CYS A 251 8.32 20.18 1.24
C CYS A 251 9.17 20.61 0.04
N PHE A 252 10.36 20.05 -0.12
CA PHE A 252 11.29 20.37 -1.21
C PHE A 252 11.68 19.11 -1.97
N PRO A 253 10.76 18.48 -2.74
CA PRO A 253 10.97 17.13 -3.29
C PRO A 253 12.20 17.03 -4.20
N HIS A 254 12.50 18.05 -5.01
CA HIS A 254 13.67 18.07 -5.89
C HIS A 254 14.99 18.32 -5.15
N ALA A 255 14.96 18.86 -3.94
CA ALA A 255 16.13 19.03 -3.07
C ALA A 255 16.37 17.85 -2.13
N ARG A 256 15.53 16.77 -2.17
CA ARG A 256 15.56 15.65 -1.23
C ARG A 256 16.94 15.00 -1.09
N SER A 257 17.66 14.78 -2.18
CA SER A 257 19.00 14.15 -2.12
C SER A 257 20.01 15.02 -1.39
N THR A 258 20.00 16.33 -1.62
CA THR A 258 20.84 17.30 -0.92
C THR A 258 20.47 17.36 0.56
N ALA A 259 19.18 17.45 0.87
CA ALA A 259 18.70 17.50 2.24
C ALA A 259 19.14 16.29 3.06
N LEU A 260 18.98 15.07 2.55
CA LEU A 260 19.38 13.85 3.25
C LEU A 260 20.91 13.73 3.40
N LYS A 261 21.66 14.20 2.40
CA LYS A 261 23.13 14.16 2.39
C LYS A 261 23.76 15.15 3.37
N GLU A 262 23.12 16.32 3.58
CA GLU A 262 23.67 17.40 4.40
C GLU A 262 23.05 17.48 5.81
N ALA A 263 21.97 16.75 6.07
CA ALA A 263 21.30 16.79 7.37
C ALA A 263 22.22 16.38 8.50
N ASP A 264 22.24 17.18 9.58
CA ASP A 264 22.97 16.91 10.83
C ASP A 264 22.10 16.19 11.87
N VAL A 265 20.76 16.40 11.83
CA VAL A 265 19.78 15.68 12.64
C VAL A 265 18.66 15.16 11.73
N ILE A 266 18.31 13.90 11.88
CA ILE A 266 17.26 13.25 11.09
C ILE A 266 16.23 12.64 12.03
N LEU A 267 14.99 13.15 11.99
CA LEU A 267 13.86 12.56 12.68
C LEU A 267 13.11 11.61 11.72
N VAL A 268 13.13 10.32 12.03
CA VAL A 268 12.48 9.27 11.24
C VAL A 268 11.21 8.82 11.95
N VAL A 269 10.04 8.96 11.31
CA VAL A 269 8.73 8.70 11.91
C VAL A 269 8.01 7.56 11.21
N GLY A 270 7.85 6.44 11.91
CA GLY A 270 7.03 5.32 11.45
C GLY A 270 7.42 4.77 10.09
N THR A 271 8.71 4.56 9.85
CA THR A 271 9.20 3.92 8.63
C THR A 271 10.29 2.89 8.92
N ARG A 272 10.22 1.79 8.20
CA ARG A 272 11.26 0.76 8.22
C ARG A 272 12.53 1.29 7.56
N VAL A 273 13.68 1.09 8.21
CA VAL A 273 14.99 1.44 7.65
C VAL A 273 15.51 0.27 6.82
N ASN A 274 15.34 0.38 5.51
CA ASN A 274 15.70 -0.67 4.54
C ASN A 274 16.44 -0.08 3.33
N TYR A 275 16.61 -0.88 2.28
CA TYR A 275 17.29 -0.48 1.05
C TYR A 275 16.65 0.75 0.36
N VAL A 276 15.32 0.91 0.43
CA VAL A 276 14.60 2.07 -0.15
C VAL A 276 15.09 3.37 0.49
N PHE A 277 15.44 3.31 1.76
CA PHE A 277 15.95 4.45 2.53
C PHE A 277 17.48 4.44 2.68
N GLY A 278 18.21 3.62 1.90
CA GLY A 278 19.67 3.52 1.92
C GLY A 278 20.24 3.15 3.29
N HIS A 279 19.49 2.42 4.10
CA HIS A 279 19.86 1.96 5.44
C HIS A 279 20.39 3.09 6.36
N LEU A 280 20.01 4.36 6.12
CA LEU A 280 20.54 5.55 6.82
C LEU A 280 22.08 5.65 6.78
N ARG A 281 22.71 5.21 5.68
CA ARG A 281 24.17 5.13 5.54
C ARG A 281 24.71 6.07 4.45
N PRO A 282 25.99 6.46 4.52
CA PRO A 282 26.68 7.09 3.42
C PRO A 282 26.63 6.24 2.13
N PRO A 283 26.66 6.85 0.94
CA PRO A 283 26.79 8.30 0.69
C PRO A 283 25.47 9.09 0.72
N ARG A 284 24.34 8.42 0.99
CA ARG A 284 23.01 9.06 1.00
C ARG A 284 22.81 9.95 2.21
N PHE A 285 23.42 9.58 3.34
CA PHE A 285 23.37 10.29 4.62
C PHE A 285 24.78 10.60 5.12
N ARG A 286 24.90 11.61 5.95
CA ARG A 286 26.17 11.90 6.63
C ARG A 286 26.48 10.80 7.65
N ALA A 287 27.77 10.46 7.77
CA ALA A 287 28.23 9.45 8.74
C ALA A 287 28.05 9.89 10.19
N ASP A 288 28.08 11.20 10.44
CA ASP A 288 27.97 11.84 11.76
C ASP A 288 26.57 12.39 12.08
N ALA A 289 25.59 12.24 11.17
CA ALA A 289 24.23 12.67 11.41
C ALA A 289 23.64 12.00 12.67
N LYS A 290 22.94 12.79 13.48
CA LYS A 290 22.20 12.29 14.65
C LYS A 290 20.85 11.73 14.20
N ILE A 291 20.54 10.51 14.60
CA ILE A 291 19.33 9.81 14.19
C ILE A 291 18.37 9.68 15.38
N ILE A 292 17.19 10.27 15.24
CA ILE A 292 16.06 10.11 16.16
C ILE A 292 15.02 9.27 15.44
N ARG A 293 14.52 8.21 16.06
CA ARG A 293 13.54 7.33 15.41
C ARG A 293 12.32 7.08 16.28
N ILE A 294 11.14 7.27 15.70
CA ILE A 294 9.86 6.90 16.29
C ILE A 294 9.37 5.64 15.58
N ASP A 295 9.13 4.58 16.35
CA ASP A 295 8.52 3.35 15.84
C ASP A 295 7.69 2.67 16.93
N ILE A 296 6.60 2.01 16.52
CA ILE A 296 5.74 1.22 17.42
C ILE A 296 6.38 -0.12 17.78
N ASP A 297 7.27 -0.64 16.92
CA ASP A 297 7.92 -1.94 17.08
C ASP A 297 9.33 -1.75 17.65
N PRO A 298 9.59 -2.19 18.88
CA PRO A 298 10.91 -2.06 19.50
C PRO A 298 12.00 -2.80 18.70
N ALA A 299 11.67 -3.86 17.96
CA ALA A 299 12.63 -4.60 17.14
C ALA A 299 13.17 -3.77 15.95
N GLU A 300 12.46 -2.74 15.54
CA GLU A 300 12.90 -1.82 14.49
C GLU A 300 13.88 -0.75 15.00
N ILE A 301 13.92 -0.50 16.29
CA ILE A 301 14.78 0.53 16.89
C ILE A 301 16.23 0.04 16.94
N GLY A 302 17.12 0.71 16.20
CA GLY A 302 18.55 0.38 16.15
C GLY A 302 18.91 -0.87 15.35
N ALA A 303 17.94 -1.50 14.63
CA ALA A 303 18.13 -2.81 13.99
C ALA A 303 19.24 -2.86 12.92
N THR A 304 19.47 -1.77 12.18
CA THR A 304 20.36 -1.79 11.00
C THR A 304 21.35 -0.63 10.90
N HIS A 305 21.34 0.29 11.85
CA HIS A 305 22.12 1.53 11.79
C HIS A 305 22.40 2.11 13.18
N ARG A 306 23.31 3.08 13.24
CA ARG A 306 23.51 3.87 14.43
C ARG A 306 22.25 4.67 14.77
N LEU A 307 21.89 4.69 16.05
CA LEU A 307 20.77 5.42 16.60
C LEU A 307 21.25 6.28 17.77
N ASP A 308 20.84 7.54 17.81
CA ASP A 308 21.14 8.42 18.95
C ASP A 308 19.96 8.45 19.94
N VAL A 309 18.69 8.47 19.45
CA VAL A 309 17.48 8.43 20.29
C VAL A 309 16.42 7.52 19.69
N GLY A 310 15.93 6.56 20.46
CA GLY A 310 14.81 5.68 20.12
C GLY A 310 13.54 6.03 20.91
N LEU A 311 12.48 6.38 20.21
CA LEU A 311 11.16 6.68 20.77
C LEU A 311 10.20 5.55 20.41
N ILE A 312 10.09 4.55 21.30
CA ILE A 312 9.19 3.41 21.13
C ILE A 312 7.79 3.85 21.52
N GLY A 313 6.88 3.94 20.54
CA GLY A 313 5.51 4.36 20.78
C GLY A 313 4.69 4.56 19.51
N ASP A 314 3.40 4.82 19.70
CA ASP A 314 2.48 5.16 18.61
C ASP A 314 2.85 6.54 18.03
N ALA A 315 2.95 6.66 16.70
CA ALA A 315 3.40 7.89 16.06
C ALA A 315 2.55 9.11 16.45
N LYS A 316 1.22 8.97 16.57
CA LYS A 316 0.34 10.07 16.99
C LYS A 316 0.65 10.53 18.41
N ALA A 317 0.74 9.59 19.33
CA ALA A 317 0.98 9.88 20.74
C ALA A 317 2.38 10.49 20.97
N VAL A 318 3.40 9.96 20.29
CA VAL A 318 4.77 10.46 20.39
C VAL A 318 4.93 11.83 19.75
N LEU A 319 4.28 12.11 18.63
CA LEU A 319 4.27 13.45 18.02
C LEU A 319 3.60 14.48 18.93
N GLN A 320 2.55 14.11 19.65
CA GLN A 320 1.93 14.97 20.67
C GLN A 320 2.89 15.25 21.83
N GLN A 321 3.64 14.23 22.31
CA GLN A 321 4.67 14.41 23.34
C GLN A 321 5.78 15.35 22.87
N LEU A 322 6.28 15.16 21.64
CA LEU A 322 7.30 16.01 21.04
C LEU A 322 6.80 17.46 20.92
N SER A 323 5.58 17.68 20.45
CA SER A 323 5.00 19.02 20.30
C SER A 323 4.87 19.74 21.65
N ALA A 324 4.43 19.03 22.67
CA ALA A 324 4.33 19.60 24.03
C ALA A 324 5.72 19.96 24.62
N ALA A 325 6.73 19.10 24.43
CA ALA A 325 8.08 19.33 24.94
C ALA A 325 8.86 20.40 24.14
N ALA A 326 8.52 20.60 22.87
CA ALA A 326 9.24 21.49 21.95
C ALA A 326 8.79 22.96 22.03
N ALA A 327 7.59 23.24 22.52
CA ALA A 327 6.94 24.55 22.42
C ALA A 327 7.75 25.74 22.95
N ALA A 328 8.63 25.49 23.96
CA ALA A 328 9.51 26.51 24.53
C ALA A 328 11.00 26.38 24.12
N LYS A 329 11.36 25.39 23.29
CA LYS A 329 12.75 25.05 22.99
C LYS A 329 13.12 25.17 21.51
N ILE A 330 12.18 24.96 20.60
CA ILE A 330 12.43 25.00 19.15
C ILE A 330 12.04 26.38 18.62
N GLU A 331 13.01 27.03 17.99
CA GLU A 331 12.82 28.30 17.29
C GLU A 331 12.85 28.06 15.78
N PRO A 332 11.72 28.06 15.07
CA PRO A 332 11.66 27.79 13.63
C PRO A 332 12.55 28.71 12.78
N ALA A 333 12.75 29.96 13.23
CA ALA A 333 13.62 30.92 12.55
C ALA A 333 15.07 30.45 12.41
N ARG A 334 15.55 29.60 13.34
CA ARG A 334 16.89 29.02 13.34
C ARG A 334 17.22 28.28 12.04
N TYR A 335 16.21 27.66 11.42
CA TYR A 335 16.37 26.87 10.20
C TYR A 335 16.09 27.65 8.90
N SER A 336 15.93 28.98 8.96
CA SER A 336 15.59 29.79 7.78
C SER A 336 16.61 29.65 6.65
N GLY A 337 17.92 29.80 6.95
CA GLY A 337 18.97 29.64 5.95
C GLY A 337 19.00 28.25 5.30
N TRP A 338 18.70 27.20 6.08
CA TRP A 338 18.58 25.84 5.55
C TRP A 338 17.39 25.69 4.60
N ARG A 339 16.24 26.22 4.98
CA ARG A 339 15.04 26.22 4.12
C ARG A 339 15.29 27.00 2.83
N ASP A 340 15.96 28.15 2.90
CA ASP A 340 16.24 28.97 1.72
C ASP A 340 17.21 28.28 0.75
N GLN A 341 18.22 27.59 1.27
CA GLN A 341 19.10 26.73 0.46
C GLN A 341 18.32 25.64 -0.26
N LEU A 342 17.45 24.91 0.46
CA LEU A 342 16.65 23.83 -0.13
C LEU A 342 15.62 24.35 -1.13
N ARG A 343 15.02 25.52 -0.85
CA ARG A 343 14.04 26.16 -1.75
C ARG A 343 14.70 26.55 -3.06
N ALA A 344 15.89 27.14 -3.04
CA ALA A 344 16.63 27.51 -4.24
C ALA A 344 16.92 26.30 -5.12
N ILE A 345 17.49 25.22 -4.53
CA ILE A 345 17.76 23.97 -5.24
C ILE A 345 16.47 23.34 -5.80
N ASN A 346 15.42 23.35 -5.00
CA ASN A 346 14.13 22.78 -5.39
C ASN A 346 13.54 23.52 -6.60
N THR A 347 13.59 24.84 -6.60
CA THR A 347 13.05 25.68 -7.68
C THR A 347 13.82 25.46 -8.98
N GLU A 348 15.16 25.49 -8.92
CA GLU A 348 16.01 25.25 -10.09
C GLU A 348 15.72 23.89 -10.75
N LYS A 349 15.72 22.82 -9.93
CA LYS A 349 15.47 21.46 -10.42
C LYS A 349 14.04 21.23 -10.89
N ALA A 350 13.05 21.89 -10.25
CA ALA A 350 11.65 21.80 -10.68
C ALA A 350 11.47 22.39 -12.09
N ILE A 351 12.09 23.56 -12.36
CA ILE A 351 12.06 24.17 -13.69
C ILE A 351 12.73 23.27 -14.74
N ALA A 352 13.87 22.70 -14.41
CA ALA A 352 14.57 21.76 -15.31
C ALA A 352 13.71 20.53 -15.62
N GLN A 353 13.09 19.94 -14.59
CA GLN A 353 12.20 18.79 -14.76
C GLN A 353 10.97 19.14 -15.60
N GLU A 354 10.33 20.31 -15.38
CA GLU A 354 9.15 20.68 -16.15
C GLU A 354 9.44 20.85 -17.65
N ARG A 355 10.65 21.29 -18.03
CA ARG A 355 11.11 21.31 -19.42
C ARG A 355 11.29 19.90 -19.98
N GLU A 356 11.88 18.99 -19.20
CA GLU A 356 12.10 17.61 -19.61
C GLU A 356 10.78 16.85 -19.83
N ILE A 357 9.83 16.97 -18.91
CA ILE A 357 8.55 16.24 -18.96
C ILE A 357 7.58 16.82 -20.02
N SER A 358 7.85 18.00 -20.55
CA SER A 358 7.05 18.64 -21.62
C SER A 358 7.51 18.27 -23.02
N ASN A 359 8.40 17.28 -23.17
CA ASN A 359 8.90 16.80 -24.45
C ASN A 359 7.83 16.05 -25.25
N ASP A 360 7.66 16.41 -26.51
CA ASP A 360 6.68 15.82 -27.46
C ASP A 360 7.30 14.77 -28.40
N GLN A 361 8.41 14.13 -27.99
CA GLN A 361 9.04 13.07 -28.79
C GLN A 361 8.12 11.86 -29.05
N THR A 362 8.39 11.16 -30.14
CA THR A 362 7.78 9.87 -30.50
C THR A 362 8.90 8.84 -30.75
N PRO A 363 8.88 7.65 -30.12
CA PRO A 363 7.90 7.16 -29.13
C PRO A 363 7.82 8.04 -27.87
N ILE A 364 6.67 8.06 -27.24
CA ILE A 364 6.37 8.94 -26.09
C ILE A 364 7.32 8.66 -24.93
N HIS A 365 7.99 9.71 -24.41
CA HIS A 365 8.78 9.54 -23.19
C HIS A 365 7.85 9.27 -21.97
N PRO A 366 8.13 8.28 -21.09
CA PRO A 366 7.24 7.97 -19.96
C PRO A 366 6.98 9.16 -19.01
N LEU A 367 7.93 10.11 -18.88
CA LEU A 367 7.69 11.35 -18.11
C LEU A 367 6.59 12.23 -18.72
N ARG A 368 6.49 12.27 -20.07
CA ARG A 368 5.42 12.98 -20.77
C ARG A 368 4.05 12.37 -20.45
N LEU A 369 3.95 11.04 -20.40
CA LEU A 369 2.76 10.34 -19.95
C LEU A 369 2.45 10.68 -18.47
N CYS A 370 3.45 10.64 -17.60
CA CYS A 370 3.27 11.01 -16.19
C CYS A 370 2.80 12.46 -16.02
N LYS A 371 3.28 13.39 -16.86
CA LYS A 371 2.81 14.77 -16.88
C LYS A 371 1.31 14.86 -17.19
N GLU A 372 0.87 14.18 -18.25
CA GLU A 372 -0.55 14.17 -18.61
C GLU A 372 -1.44 13.58 -17.51
N VAL A 373 -1.00 12.48 -16.88
CA VAL A 373 -1.71 11.90 -15.73
C VAL A 373 -1.72 12.87 -14.56
N ARG A 374 -0.58 13.50 -14.21
CA ARG A 374 -0.48 14.50 -13.13
C ARG A 374 -1.45 15.68 -13.34
N ASP A 375 -1.43 16.24 -14.55
CA ASP A 375 -2.21 17.44 -14.89
C ASP A 375 -3.70 17.13 -15.12
N PHE A 376 -4.06 15.85 -15.22
CA PHE A 376 -5.43 15.35 -15.34
C PHE A 376 -6.05 14.98 -13.99
N MET A 377 -5.23 14.55 -13.03
CA MET A 377 -5.71 14.05 -11.73
C MET A 377 -6.42 15.13 -10.90
N GLN A 378 -7.51 14.76 -10.26
CA GLN A 378 -8.11 15.55 -9.19
C GLN A 378 -7.19 15.54 -7.96
N ARG A 379 -7.29 16.60 -7.12
CA ARG A 379 -6.42 16.73 -5.94
C ARG A 379 -6.61 15.60 -4.92
N ASP A 380 -7.80 15.07 -4.82
CA ASP A 380 -8.16 13.95 -3.93
C ASP A 380 -8.17 12.59 -4.62
N ALA A 381 -7.72 12.53 -5.88
CA ALA A 381 -7.62 11.27 -6.60
C ALA A 381 -6.72 10.26 -5.88
N ILE A 382 -7.07 8.98 -6.03
CA ILE A 382 -6.24 7.87 -5.57
C ILE A 382 -5.43 7.36 -6.76
N LEU A 383 -4.11 7.36 -6.61
CA LEU A 383 -3.19 6.88 -7.64
C LEU A 383 -2.52 5.58 -7.22
N CYS A 384 -2.81 4.51 -7.96
CA CYS A 384 -2.11 3.24 -7.85
C CYS A 384 -1.04 3.18 -8.93
N VAL A 385 0.21 2.87 -8.59
CA VAL A 385 1.30 2.79 -9.58
C VAL A 385 2.02 1.46 -9.46
N ASP A 386 2.14 0.76 -10.59
CA ASP A 386 2.77 -0.55 -10.65
C ASP A 386 3.66 -0.69 -11.91
N GLY A 387 4.72 -1.45 -11.78
CA GLY A 387 5.77 -1.62 -12.77
C GLY A 387 7.12 -1.17 -12.23
N GLN A 388 8.14 -1.18 -13.06
CA GLN A 388 9.48 -0.73 -12.66
C GLN A 388 9.77 0.69 -13.14
N GLU A 389 9.85 0.90 -14.44
CA GLU A 389 10.21 2.20 -15.01
C GLU A 389 9.14 3.25 -14.74
N ILE A 390 7.89 2.94 -15.06
CA ILE A 390 6.77 3.87 -14.87
C ILE A 390 6.52 4.19 -13.38
N LEU A 391 6.78 3.24 -12.46
CA LEU A 391 6.73 3.49 -11.03
C LEU A 391 7.73 4.57 -10.60
N ASN A 392 8.95 4.51 -11.11
CA ASN A 392 10.00 5.47 -10.78
C ASN A 392 9.71 6.85 -11.40
N TYR A 393 9.25 6.89 -12.64
CA TYR A 393 8.81 8.13 -13.29
C TYR A 393 7.64 8.78 -12.55
N GLY A 394 6.63 7.99 -12.18
CA GLY A 394 5.50 8.48 -11.40
C GLY A 394 5.87 8.95 -9.99
N ARG A 395 6.92 8.37 -9.37
CA ARG A 395 7.46 8.86 -8.09
C ARG A 395 8.11 10.23 -8.21
N GLN A 396 8.78 10.48 -9.32
CA GLN A 396 9.53 11.72 -9.56
C GLN A 396 8.63 12.90 -9.95
N SER A 397 7.51 12.64 -10.62
CA SER A 397 6.75 13.67 -11.33
C SER A 397 5.30 13.86 -10.87
N ILE A 398 4.71 12.91 -10.15
CA ILE A 398 3.31 13.01 -9.72
C ILE A 398 3.26 13.18 -8.19
N PRO A 399 2.86 14.35 -7.67
CA PRO A 399 2.75 14.61 -6.25
C PRO A 399 1.56 13.88 -5.60
N THR A 400 1.53 13.85 -4.28
CA THR A 400 0.45 13.28 -3.47
C THR A 400 0.02 14.27 -2.39
N TYR A 401 -1.28 14.46 -2.22
CA TYR A 401 -1.83 15.52 -1.36
C TYR A 401 -2.60 14.98 -0.15
N ILE A 402 -3.02 13.71 -0.19
CA ILE A 402 -3.84 13.08 0.85
C ILE A 402 -3.19 11.78 1.31
N ALA A 403 -3.13 11.60 2.63
CA ALA A 403 -2.60 10.40 3.26
C ALA A 403 -3.40 9.16 2.84
N GLY A 404 -2.70 8.14 2.32
CA GLY A 404 -3.32 6.90 1.86
C GLY A 404 -3.77 6.89 0.41
N ASN A 405 -3.75 8.04 -0.31
CA ASN A 405 -4.17 8.13 -1.71
C ASN A 405 -3.04 7.78 -2.72
N ARG A 406 -1.90 7.30 -2.25
CA ARG A 406 -0.84 6.74 -3.10
C ARG A 406 -0.58 5.30 -2.74
N LEU A 407 -0.81 4.39 -3.70
CA LEU A 407 -0.60 2.95 -3.53
C LEU A 407 0.44 2.44 -4.53
N ASN A 408 1.26 1.51 -4.08
CA ASN A 408 2.23 0.78 -4.90
C ASN A 408 2.68 -0.48 -4.12
N SER A 409 3.46 -1.35 -4.76
CA SER A 409 3.92 -2.63 -4.19
C SER A 409 4.82 -2.52 -2.96
N GLY A 410 5.15 -1.31 -2.50
CA GLY A 410 6.01 -1.12 -1.33
C GLY A 410 7.42 -1.69 -1.49
N PRO A 411 8.09 -1.96 -0.37
CA PRO A 411 9.45 -2.50 -0.37
C PRO A 411 9.54 -3.95 -0.87
N PHE A 412 8.43 -4.69 -0.87
CA PHE A 412 8.43 -6.07 -1.34
C PHE A 412 8.57 -6.16 -2.87
N GLY A 413 8.04 -5.16 -3.58
CA GLY A 413 8.24 -5.04 -5.03
C GLY A 413 7.38 -6.00 -5.85
N THR A 414 6.29 -6.53 -5.31
CA THR A 414 5.36 -7.40 -6.04
C THR A 414 4.79 -6.66 -7.25
N MET A 415 4.90 -7.26 -8.41
CA MET A 415 4.29 -6.76 -9.64
C MET A 415 2.89 -7.34 -9.82
N GLY A 416 2.06 -6.66 -10.62
CA GLY A 416 0.66 -7.04 -10.84
C GLY A 416 -0.31 -6.49 -9.80
N VAL A 417 0.16 -5.70 -8.83
CA VAL A 417 -0.69 -5.13 -7.76
C VAL A 417 -1.59 -3.99 -8.26
N GLY A 418 -1.20 -3.29 -9.33
CA GLY A 418 -1.81 -2.01 -9.71
C GLY A 418 -3.31 -2.08 -9.92
N LEU A 419 -3.78 -2.93 -10.83
CA LEU A 419 -5.22 -3.07 -11.11
C LEU A 419 -6.00 -3.60 -9.90
N PRO A 420 -5.58 -4.68 -9.20
CA PRO A 420 -6.23 -5.09 -7.95
C PRO A 420 -6.28 -3.97 -6.90
N PHE A 421 -5.20 -3.19 -6.75
CA PHE A 421 -5.20 -2.05 -5.83
C PHE A 421 -6.18 -0.97 -6.25
N GLY A 422 -6.28 -0.68 -7.56
CA GLY A 422 -7.27 0.26 -8.09
C GLY A 422 -8.70 -0.18 -7.80
N ILE A 423 -9.02 -1.46 -8.01
CA ILE A 423 -10.34 -2.02 -7.72
C ILE A 423 -10.65 -1.96 -6.22
N GLY A 424 -9.71 -2.38 -5.37
CA GLY A 424 -9.85 -2.29 -3.91
C GLY A 424 -10.02 -0.86 -3.42
N ALA A 425 -9.26 0.08 -3.96
CA ALA A 425 -9.36 1.51 -3.64
C ALA A 425 -10.70 2.13 -4.09
N LYS A 426 -11.16 1.82 -5.30
CA LYS A 426 -12.46 2.31 -5.83
C LYS A 426 -13.63 1.72 -5.06
N THR A 427 -13.51 0.46 -4.63
CA THR A 427 -14.50 -0.17 -3.73
C THR A 427 -14.56 0.53 -2.38
N ALA A 428 -13.41 0.96 -1.85
CA ALA A 428 -13.31 1.68 -0.58
C ALA A 428 -13.79 3.14 -0.66
N ARG A 429 -13.61 3.79 -1.80
CA ARG A 429 -13.92 5.20 -2.06
C ARG A 429 -14.60 5.34 -3.43
N PRO A 430 -15.89 4.98 -3.53
CA PRO A 430 -16.60 4.95 -4.82
C PRO A 430 -16.69 6.32 -5.51
N ASP A 431 -16.67 7.41 -4.76
CA ASP A 431 -16.82 8.76 -5.29
C ASP A 431 -15.50 9.38 -5.76
N ASN A 432 -14.35 8.87 -5.30
CA ASN A 432 -13.06 9.40 -5.70
C ASN A 432 -12.66 8.96 -7.12
N GLN A 433 -11.96 9.83 -7.83
CA GLN A 433 -11.21 9.44 -9.01
C GLN A 433 -10.11 8.42 -8.61
N VAL A 434 -10.10 7.26 -9.26
CA VAL A 434 -9.06 6.24 -9.06
C VAL A 434 -8.34 6.00 -10.39
N ILE A 435 -7.06 6.31 -10.43
CA ILE A 435 -6.20 6.10 -11.59
C ILE A 435 -5.16 5.02 -11.27
N VAL A 436 -5.03 4.07 -12.17
CA VAL A 436 -4.01 3.01 -12.10
C VAL A 436 -2.99 3.25 -13.20
N LEU A 437 -1.77 3.62 -12.87
CA LEU A 437 -0.66 3.80 -13.81
C LEU A 437 0.19 2.54 -13.81
N HIS A 438 0.15 1.80 -14.92
CA HIS A 438 0.80 0.49 -15.08
C HIS A 438 1.94 0.50 -16.10
N GLY A 439 2.95 -0.38 -15.90
CA GLY A 439 3.73 -0.92 -17.01
C GLY A 439 2.99 -2.09 -17.66
N ASP A 440 3.27 -2.36 -18.93
CA ASP A 440 2.65 -3.44 -19.70
C ASP A 440 2.92 -4.84 -19.10
N GLY A 441 4.14 -5.11 -18.69
CA GLY A 441 4.50 -6.38 -18.03
C GLY A 441 3.75 -6.59 -16.72
N SER A 442 3.65 -5.58 -15.86
CA SER A 442 2.93 -5.71 -14.59
C SER A 442 1.42 -5.81 -14.79
N PHE A 443 0.87 -5.11 -15.79
CA PHE A 443 -0.54 -5.23 -16.13
C PHE A 443 -0.91 -6.65 -16.56
N GLY A 444 -0.07 -7.29 -17.37
CA GLY A 444 -0.30 -8.65 -17.86
C GLY A 444 -0.47 -9.71 -16.76
N LEU A 445 0.04 -9.47 -15.55
CA LEU A 445 -0.06 -10.42 -14.43
C LEU A 445 -1.48 -10.55 -13.85
N ASN A 446 -2.25 -9.46 -13.81
CA ASN A 446 -3.60 -9.42 -13.25
C ASN A 446 -4.60 -8.67 -14.17
N GLY A 447 -4.30 -8.53 -15.45
CA GLY A 447 -5.13 -7.76 -16.40
C GLY A 447 -6.56 -8.30 -16.55
N LEU A 448 -6.79 -9.60 -16.31
CA LEU A 448 -8.12 -10.20 -16.32
C LEU A 448 -9.04 -9.70 -15.20
N GLU A 449 -8.51 -9.03 -14.19
CA GLU A 449 -9.32 -8.36 -13.16
C GLU A 449 -10.12 -7.16 -13.72
N LEU A 450 -9.90 -6.76 -14.98
CA LEU A 450 -10.81 -5.87 -15.70
C LEU A 450 -12.23 -6.46 -15.78
N ASP A 451 -12.35 -7.79 -15.98
CA ASP A 451 -13.64 -8.50 -15.91
C ASP A 451 -14.29 -8.35 -14.52
N THR A 452 -13.49 -8.49 -13.44
CA THR A 452 -13.97 -8.25 -12.08
C THR A 452 -14.49 -6.81 -11.93
N ALA A 453 -13.72 -5.82 -12.39
CA ALA A 453 -14.15 -4.43 -12.34
C ALA A 453 -15.46 -4.18 -13.12
N ALA A 454 -15.59 -4.77 -14.32
CA ALA A 454 -16.78 -4.64 -15.16
C ALA A 454 -18.01 -5.31 -14.52
N ARG A 455 -17.89 -6.58 -14.08
CA ARG A 455 -19.00 -7.34 -13.46
C ARG A 455 -19.52 -6.69 -12.18
N HIS A 456 -18.62 -6.16 -11.35
CA HIS A 456 -18.98 -5.51 -10.09
C HIS A 456 -19.26 -4.03 -10.21
N LYS A 457 -19.23 -3.46 -11.43
CA LYS A 457 -19.43 -2.02 -11.70
C LYS A 457 -18.51 -1.14 -10.83
N ILE A 458 -17.23 -1.46 -10.86
CA ILE A 458 -16.18 -0.72 -10.16
C ILE A 458 -15.35 0.04 -11.19
N PRO A 459 -15.77 1.27 -11.57
CA PRO A 459 -15.16 2.00 -12.67
C PRO A 459 -13.81 2.60 -12.26
N VAL A 460 -12.72 2.00 -12.73
CA VAL A 460 -11.35 2.47 -12.57
C VAL A 460 -10.78 2.93 -13.91
N LEU A 461 -9.93 3.95 -13.91
CA LEU A 461 -9.18 4.41 -15.07
C LEU A 461 -7.77 3.78 -15.03
N VAL A 462 -7.48 2.89 -15.98
CA VAL A 462 -6.17 2.25 -16.12
C VAL A 462 -5.40 2.91 -17.25
N VAL A 463 -4.19 3.37 -16.99
CA VAL A 463 -3.27 3.97 -17.96
C VAL A 463 -2.04 3.08 -18.04
N ILE A 464 -1.76 2.52 -19.22
CA ILE A 464 -0.66 1.58 -19.44
C ILE A 464 0.46 2.29 -20.20
N SER A 465 1.66 2.30 -19.61
CA SER A 465 2.90 2.64 -20.31
C SER A 465 3.39 1.40 -21.05
N LEU A 466 3.02 1.31 -22.32
CA LEU A 466 3.31 0.18 -23.19
C LEU A 466 4.67 0.36 -23.86
N ASN A 467 5.73 -0.16 -23.27
CA ASN A 467 7.08 -0.13 -23.83
C ASN A 467 7.51 -1.45 -24.48
N GLY A 468 6.58 -2.39 -24.65
CA GLY A 468 6.78 -3.66 -25.32
C GLY A 468 7.56 -4.68 -24.49
N GLY A 469 7.69 -4.51 -23.17
CA GLY A 469 8.36 -5.53 -22.36
C GLY A 469 8.78 -5.13 -20.95
N TRP A 470 9.49 -6.05 -20.31
CA TRP A 470 10.03 -5.86 -18.97
C TRP A 470 11.20 -4.87 -18.97
N THR A 471 11.16 -3.87 -18.16
CA THR A 471 12.19 -2.85 -17.96
C THR A 471 12.63 -2.10 -19.24
N ALA A 472 13.36 -1.01 -19.10
CA ALA A 472 14.04 -0.36 -20.21
C ALA A 472 15.25 -1.19 -20.65
N ASP A 473 15.40 -1.37 -21.95
CA ASP A 473 16.53 -2.10 -22.54
C ASP A 473 16.79 -1.59 -23.96
N ALA A 474 17.69 -0.62 -24.09
CA ALA A 474 17.99 0.01 -25.38
C ALA A 474 18.50 -0.98 -26.43
N ASN A 475 19.21 -2.02 -26.00
CA ASN A 475 19.82 -3.02 -26.87
C ASN A 475 18.95 -4.27 -27.07
N ARG A 476 17.89 -4.43 -26.28
CA ARG A 476 17.02 -5.62 -26.27
C ARG A 476 17.76 -6.94 -26.00
N GLU A 477 18.75 -6.90 -25.10
CA GLU A 477 19.63 -8.04 -24.80
C GLU A 477 19.18 -8.86 -23.59
N LYS A 478 18.28 -8.32 -22.77
CA LYS A 478 17.84 -9.01 -21.54
C LYS A 478 16.93 -10.20 -21.86
N PRO A 479 17.24 -11.40 -21.34
CA PRO A 479 16.42 -12.58 -21.56
C PRO A 479 14.97 -12.36 -21.09
N GLY A 480 13.99 -12.76 -21.93
CA GLY A 480 12.58 -12.68 -21.62
C GLY A 480 12.01 -11.26 -21.52
N ARG A 481 12.77 -10.24 -21.92
CA ARG A 481 12.33 -8.84 -21.87
C ARG A 481 11.16 -8.56 -22.79
N GLU A 482 11.20 -9.10 -24.01
CA GLU A 482 10.24 -8.77 -25.06
C GLU A 482 8.86 -9.38 -24.79
N LEU A 483 7.83 -8.54 -24.71
CA LEU A 483 6.42 -8.92 -24.57
C LEU A 483 5.60 -8.51 -25.79
N GLY A 484 6.17 -7.69 -26.68
CA GLY A 484 5.46 -7.08 -27.80
C GLY A 484 4.52 -5.93 -27.39
N TYR A 485 3.90 -5.31 -28.37
CA TYR A 485 2.98 -4.19 -28.15
C TYR A 485 1.54 -4.72 -28.12
N THR A 486 1.21 -5.41 -27.01
CA THR A 486 -0.10 -6.03 -26.82
C THR A 486 -1.22 -4.99 -26.81
N ARG A 487 -2.30 -5.25 -27.55
CA ARG A 487 -3.49 -4.43 -27.63
C ARG A 487 -4.41 -4.65 -26.40
N PHE A 488 -3.94 -4.17 -25.25
CA PHE A 488 -4.72 -4.26 -24.01
C PHE A 488 -6.01 -3.42 -24.05
N ASP A 489 -6.06 -2.39 -24.91
CA ASP A 489 -7.26 -1.64 -25.20
C ASP A 489 -8.35 -2.51 -25.89
N GLU A 490 -7.97 -3.39 -26.81
CA GLU A 490 -8.90 -4.33 -27.44
C GLU A 490 -9.36 -5.42 -26.46
N MET A 491 -8.44 -5.95 -25.65
CA MET A 491 -8.77 -6.85 -24.55
C MET A 491 -9.78 -6.20 -23.59
N ALA A 492 -9.57 -4.95 -23.23
CA ALA A 492 -10.50 -4.20 -22.36
C ALA A 492 -11.90 -4.10 -22.98
N ARG A 493 -11.99 -3.81 -24.29
CA ARG A 493 -13.27 -3.76 -25.02
C ARG A 493 -13.98 -5.13 -25.01
N ALA A 494 -13.23 -6.21 -25.21
CA ALA A 494 -13.77 -7.56 -25.16
C ALA A 494 -14.32 -7.95 -23.78
N LEU A 495 -13.77 -7.36 -22.69
CA LEU A 495 -14.23 -7.52 -21.30
C LEU A 495 -15.32 -6.51 -20.89
N GLY A 496 -15.90 -5.75 -21.84
CA GLY A 496 -16.95 -4.77 -21.56
C GLY A 496 -16.48 -3.40 -21.06
N CYS A 497 -15.16 -3.19 -21.02
CA CYS A 497 -14.56 -1.92 -20.62
C CYS A 497 -14.43 -0.94 -21.81
N HIS A 498 -14.10 0.31 -21.55
CA HIS A 498 -13.62 1.24 -22.57
C HIS A 498 -12.14 0.99 -22.85
N GLY A 499 -11.71 1.20 -24.10
CA GLY A 499 -10.31 1.06 -24.48
C GLY A 499 -9.88 2.09 -25.51
N ASP A 500 -8.76 2.78 -25.28
CA ASP A 500 -8.09 3.68 -26.21
C ASP A 500 -6.62 3.26 -26.43
N TYR A 501 -6.11 3.50 -27.64
CA TYR A 501 -4.71 3.27 -28.01
C TYR A 501 -4.06 4.55 -28.48
N VAL A 502 -2.91 4.92 -27.91
CA VAL A 502 -2.25 6.21 -28.11
C VAL A 502 -0.80 6.02 -28.50
N GLU A 503 -0.37 6.67 -29.58
CA GLU A 503 1.01 6.65 -30.07
C GLU A 503 1.65 8.04 -30.12
N LYS A 504 0.86 9.12 -30.02
CA LYS A 504 1.36 10.50 -30.11
C LYS A 504 1.07 11.27 -28.81
N PRO A 505 2.00 12.13 -28.34
CA PRO A 505 1.85 12.87 -27.08
C PRO A 505 0.58 13.69 -26.98
N GLN A 506 0.17 14.36 -28.07
CA GLN A 506 -1.01 15.22 -28.10
C GLN A 506 -2.34 14.47 -27.96
N ASP A 507 -2.34 13.16 -28.22
CA ASP A 507 -3.54 12.32 -28.15
C ASP A 507 -3.78 11.75 -26.74
N ILE A 508 -2.81 11.90 -25.81
CA ILE A 508 -2.93 11.36 -24.44
C ILE A 508 -4.09 12.03 -23.70
N ARG A 509 -4.13 13.38 -23.66
CA ARG A 509 -5.16 14.12 -22.93
C ARG A 509 -6.56 13.81 -23.45
N PRO A 510 -6.85 13.85 -24.76
CA PRO A 510 -8.16 13.48 -25.30
C PRO A 510 -8.57 12.04 -24.97
N ALA A 511 -7.61 11.08 -24.95
CA ALA A 511 -7.89 9.71 -24.56
C ALA A 511 -8.23 9.57 -23.08
N LEU A 512 -7.52 10.29 -22.18
CA LEU A 512 -7.84 10.32 -20.75
C LEU A 512 -9.24 10.90 -20.50
N GLU A 513 -9.64 11.91 -21.24
CA GLU A 513 -10.97 12.54 -21.13
C GLU A 513 -12.09 11.59 -21.57
N ARG A 514 -11.94 10.88 -22.70
CA ARG A 514 -12.89 9.84 -23.13
C ARG A 514 -12.97 8.67 -22.14
N ALA A 515 -11.81 8.24 -21.64
CA ALA A 515 -11.75 7.19 -20.64
C ALA A 515 -12.44 7.60 -19.32
N GLN A 516 -12.26 8.86 -18.88
CA GLN A 516 -12.96 9.38 -17.69
C GLN A 516 -14.48 9.45 -17.91
N GLN A 517 -14.95 9.87 -19.08
CA GLN A 517 -16.38 9.85 -19.42
C GLN A 517 -16.97 8.43 -19.32
N ALA A 518 -16.20 7.42 -19.75
CA ALA A 518 -16.60 6.03 -19.57
C ALA A 518 -16.66 5.63 -18.08
N VAL A 519 -15.65 6.02 -17.29
CA VAL A 519 -15.62 5.80 -15.83
C VAL A 519 -16.80 6.48 -15.14
N ASP A 520 -17.12 7.72 -15.51
CA ASP A 520 -18.25 8.48 -14.96
C ASP A 520 -19.60 7.84 -15.31
N SER A 521 -19.67 7.12 -16.44
CA SER A 521 -20.83 6.31 -16.82
C SER A 521 -20.90 4.94 -16.12
N GLY A 522 -19.96 4.63 -15.23
CA GLY A 522 -19.90 3.37 -14.48
C GLY A 522 -19.12 2.25 -15.17
N ARG A 523 -18.40 2.52 -16.26
CA ARG A 523 -17.64 1.55 -17.05
C ARG A 523 -16.14 1.70 -16.84
N PRO A 524 -15.37 0.64 -16.45
CA PRO A 524 -13.92 0.71 -16.37
C PRO A 524 -13.29 1.07 -17.72
N ALA A 525 -12.13 1.71 -17.69
CA ALA A 525 -11.46 2.19 -18.89
C ALA A 525 -9.96 1.89 -18.89
N VAL A 526 -9.42 1.60 -20.08
CA VAL A 526 -8.00 1.40 -20.34
C VAL A 526 -7.52 2.39 -21.41
N VAL A 527 -6.46 3.13 -21.11
CA VAL A 527 -5.71 3.94 -22.07
C VAL A 527 -4.34 3.30 -22.24
N ASN A 528 -4.11 2.66 -23.38
CA ASN A 528 -2.89 1.93 -23.73
C ASN A 528 -1.96 2.86 -24.52
N VAL A 529 -0.88 3.36 -23.88
CA VAL A 529 0.00 4.41 -24.43
C VAL A 529 1.35 3.83 -24.81
N VAL A 530 1.72 3.89 -26.07
CA VAL A 530 3.04 3.45 -26.57
C VAL A 530 4.14 4.38 -26.06
N THR A 531 5.07 3.84 -25.27
CA THR A 531 6.18 4.60 -24.70
C THR A 531 7.53 4.08 -25.15
N ASP A 532 8.56 4.93 -25.04
CA ASP A 532 9.92 4.62 -25.47
C ASP A 532 10.55 3.50 -24.60
N TYR A 533 10.82 2.35 -25.19
CA TYR A 533 11.46 1.21 -24.53
C TYR A 533 12.91 1.47 -24.09
N ARG A 534 13.57 2.51 -24.61
CA ARG A 534 14.92 2.91 -24.25
C ARG A 534 14.96 3.80 -23.02
N ALA A 535 13.84 4.45 -22.70
CA ALA A 535 13.77 5.40 -21.61
C ALA A 535 13.94 4.69 -20.26
N ARG A 536 15.05 5.01 -19.56
CA ARG A 536 15.40 4.43 -18.26
C ARG A 536 15.28 5.46 -17.16
N ALA A 537 14.44 5.19 -16.19
CA ALA A 537 14.33 6.05 -15.01
C ALA A 537 15.61 5.99 -14.16
N VAL A 538 15.99 7.13 -13.58
CA VAL A 538 17.07 7.17 -12.58
C VAL A 538 16.61 6.43 -11.35
N THR A 539 17.06 5.19 -11.20
CA THR A 539 16.74 4.36 -10.04
C THR A 539 17.77 4.56 -8.93
N VAL A 540 17.32 4.40 -7.69
CA VAL A 540 18.25 4.20 -6.57
C VAL A 540 19.03 2.91 -6.88
N ARG A 541 20.36 2.99 -6.95
CA ARG A 541 21.18 1.80 -7.06
C ARG A 541 20.92 0.92 -5.84
N PHE A 542 20.30 -0.23 -6.05
CA PHE A 542 20.22 -1.28 -5.04
C PHE A 542 21.62 -1.89 -4.97
N SER A 543 22.29 -1.77 -3.85
CA SER A 543 23.69 -2.20 -3.67
C SER A 543 23.96 -3.68 -3.94
N ALA A 544 22.93 -4.48 -4.17
CA ALA A 544 23.02 -5.92 -4.48
C ALA A 544 22.54 -6.30 -5.90
N MET A 545 22.04 -5.35 -6.71
CA MET A 545 21.49 -5.64 -8.06
C MET A 545 22.20 -4.86 -9.17
N ASN A 546 23.45 -4.48 -8.97
CA ASN A 546 24.27 -3.89 -10.02
C ASN A 546 24.99 -4.99 -10.82
N THR A 547 24.25 -5.86 -11.46
CA THR A 547 24.75 -6.70 -12.57
C THR A 547 24.03 -6.35 -13.83
#